data_36bc0a5e670a3800a0e46f364144584b
#
_entry.id   36bc0a5e670a3800a0e46f364144584b
#
_cell.length_a   1.000
_cell.length_b   1.000
_cell.length_c   1.000
_cell.angle_alpha   90.00
_cell.angle_beta   90.00
_cell.angle_gamma   90.00
#
_symmetry.space_group_name_H-M   'P 1'
#
loop_
_entity.id
_entity.type
_entity.pdbx_description
1 polymer ?
#
loop_
_entity_poly.entity_id
_entity_poly.type
_entity_poly.pdbx_seq_one_letter_code
_entity_poly.pdbx_strand_id
1 'polypeptide(L)'
;MDAAVARAMARWPNVPDVFGWLSLDRRGQWRLQGGTIGNEALREFISRNYFAVGDGRYAFQNGPQRVFVELAYTPWIIALDGARQLRLHTGAPVVGLDTAWIDEHGALLLGFESGVGLVDDRDLAALVACCIGADGSLLDDEAQAHAIDALLSGSEVTVILLLDGKRLAVSRVNSVELKTRFAFDPQPRAPASADAATFASSLMPSA
;
A
#
# COMPACT_ATOMS: atom_id res chain seq x y z
N MET A 1 9.63 2.55 13.94
CA MET A 1 8.98 3.47 14.90
C MET A 1 10.04 4.20 15.72
N ASP A 2 9.93 5.51 15.85
CA ASP A 2 10.90 6.35 16.55
C ASP A 2 10.84 6.12 18.08
N ALA A 3 12.01 6.12 18.74
CA ALA A 3 12.10 5.88 20.19
C ALA A 3 11.33 6.94 21.04
N ALA A 4 11.22 8.17 20.54
CA ALA A 4 10.44 9.22 21.19
C ALA A 4 8.93 8.90 21.16
N VAL A 5 8.46 8.34 20.05
CA VAL A 5 7.06 7.90 19.89
C VAL A 5 6.76 6.75 20.85
N ALA A 6 7.64 5.75 20.95
CA ALA A 6 7.47 4.62 21.88
C ALA A 6 7.38 5.09 23.35
N ARG A 7 8.21 6.07 23.76
CA ARG A 7 8.15 6.65 25.10
C ARG A 7 6.84 7.42 25.36
N ALA A 8 6.34 8.15 24.36
CA ALA A 8 5.09 8.88 24.48
C ALA A 8 3.88 7.93 24.63
N MET A 9 3.85 6.84 23.89
CA MET A 9 2.82 5.78 24.04
C MET A 9 2.79 5.20 25.45
N ALA A 10 3.96 4.91 26.04
CA ALA A 10 4.04 4.39 27.39
C ALA A 10 3.53 5.37 28.45
N ARG A 11 3.70 6.69 28.21
CA ARG A 11 3.26 7.74 29.13
C ARG A 11 1.77 8.06 29.03
N TRP A 12 1.17 7.95 27.82
CA TRP A 12 -0.23 8.26 27.58
C TRP A 12 -0.91 7.14 26.76
N PRO A 13 -1.27 6.01 27.40
CA PRO A 13 -1.75 4.81 26.69
C PRO A 13 -3.18 4.92 26.13
N ASN A 14 -3.98 5.87 26.60
CA ASN A 14 -5.42 5.96 26.31
C ASN A 14 -5.79 7.17 25.42
N VAL A 15 -4.94 7.53 24.47
CA VAL A 15 -5.28 8.58 23.50
C VAL A 15 -6.19 7.97 22.43
N PRO A 16 -7.34 8.59 22.11
CA PRO A 16 -8.25 8.07 21.09
C PRO A 16 -7.60 7.96 19.71
N ASP A 17 -7.95 6.90 19.01
CA ASP A 17 -7.57 6.68 17.62
C ASP A 17 -8.25 7.71 16.70
N VAL A 18 -7.58 8.08 15.61
CA VAL A 18 -8.07 9.03 14.59
C VAL A 18 -8.30 8.32 13.27
N PHE A 19 -9.44 8.60 12.63
CA PHE A 19 -9.87 8.04 11.35
C PHE A 19 -10.25 9.14 10.36
N GLY A 20 -10.10 8.87 9.05
CA GLY A 20 -10.57 9.77 7.98
C GLY A 20 -9.72 11.04 7.78
N TRP A 21 -8.54 11.15 8.39
CA TRP A 21 -7.70 12.34 8.30
C TRP A 21 -6.49 12.15 7.39
N LEU A 22 -5.87 10.98 7.44
CA LEU A 22 -4.65 10.68 6.71
C LEU A 22 -4.92 9.63 5.64
N SER A 23 -4.44 9.87 4.44
CA SER A 23 -4.51 8.90 3.35
C SER A 23 -3.20 8.78 2.59
N LEU A 24 -3.02 7.62 1.95
CA LEU A 24 -1.92 7.30 1.05
C LEU A 24 -2.47 7.22 -0.38
N ASP A 25 -1.94 8.02 -1.29
CA ASP A 25 -2.35 7.94 -2.69
C ASP A 25 -1.57 6.88 -3.49
N ARG A 26 -1.97 6.66 -4.75
CA ARG A 26 -1.37 5.64 -5.64
C ARG A 26 0.10 5.91 -6.01
N ARG A 27 0.63 7.10 -5.72
CA ARG A 27 2.03 7.50 -5.95
C ARG A 27 2.84 7.60 -4.65
N GLY A 28 2.32 7.07 -3.55
CA GLY A 28 3.01 7.08 -2.26
C GLY A 28 3.03 8.43 -1.56
N GLN A 29 2.16 9.37 -1.97
CA GLN A 29 2.08 10.67 -1.33
C GLN A 29 1.12 10.64 -0.15
N TRP A 30 1.58 11.17 0.97
CA TRP A 30 0.74 11.40 2.14
C TRP A 30 -0.20 12.58 1.94
N ARG A 31 -1.48 12.38 2.24
CA ARG A 31 -2.51 13.40 2.15
C ARG A 31 -3.20 13.59 3.49
N LEU A 32 -3.34 14.83 3.91
CA LEU A 32 -4.08 15.20 5.11
C LEU A 32 -5.39 15.88 4.69
N GLN A 33 -6.53 15.28 5.06
CA GLN A 33 -7.87 15.77 4.66
C GLN A 33 -7.96 16.10 3.15
N GLY A 34 -7.41 15.21 2.30
CA GLY A 34 -7.40 15.35 0.85
C GLY A 34 -6.29 16.24 0.27
N GLY A 35 -5.64 17.08 1.08
CA GLY A 35 -4.51 17.93 0.65
C GLY A 35 -3.17 17.18 0.73
N THR A 36 -2.31 17.33 -0.29
CA THR A 36 -0.96 16.75 -0.26
C THR A 36 -0.10 17.41 0.80
N ILE A 37 0.62 16.63 1.62
CA ILE A 37 1.54 17.11 2.64
C ILE A 37 2.83 17.58 1.94
N GLY A 38 3.04 18.91 1.88
CA GLY A 38 4.23 19.51 1.27
C GLY A 38 5.48 19.52 2.19
N ASN A 39 5.29 19.46 3.51
CA ASN A 39 6.38 19.49 4.48
C ASN A 39 7.13 18.14 4.48
N GLU A 40 8.40 18.17 4.09
CA GLU A 40 9.25 16.99 3.95
C GLU A 40 9.50 16.29 5.31
N ALA A 41 9.82 17.06 6.34
CA ALA A 41 10.07 16.50 7.67
C ALA A 41 8.84 15.77 8.24
N LEU A 42 7.63 16.32 7.96
CA LEU A 42 6.38 15.65 8.35
C LEU A 42 6.15 14.36 7.54
N ARG A 43 6.40 14.38 6.22
CA ARG A 43 6.30 13.17 5.39
C ARG A 43 7.23 12.07 5.88
N GLU A 44 8.49 12.41 6.14
CA GLU A 44 9.47 11.47 6.68
C GLU A 44 9.07 10.94 8.07
N PHE A 45 8.55 11.81 8.94
CA PHE A 45 8.09 11.40 10.25
C PHE A 45 6.92 10.40 10.15
N ILE A 46 5.94 10.67 9.28
CA ILE A 46 4.84 9.74 9.01
C ILE A 46 5.41 8.41 8.49
N SER A 47 6.29 8.46 7.49
CA SER A 47 6.87 7.29 6.84
C SER A 47 7.63 6.38 7.81
N ARG A 48 8.42 6.95 8.72
CA ARG A 48 9.16 6.16 9.73
C ARG A 48 8.27 5.52 10.80
N ASN A 49 7.08 6.07 11.00
CA ASN A 49 6.14 5.61 12.03
C ASN A 49 4.86 5.00 11.45
N TYR A 50 4.88 4.65 10.15
CA TYR A 50 3.82 3.93 9.45
C TYR A 50 3.99 2.42 9.63
N PHE A 51 2.91 1.70 9.91
CA PHE A 51 2.97 0.26 10.20
C PHE A 51 1.61 -0.43 9.98
N ALA A 52 1.67 -1.76 9.80
CA ALA A 52 0.50 -2.64 9.84
C ALA A 52 0.04 -2.87 11.29
N VAL A 53 -1.24 -2.70 11.57
CA VAL A 53 -1.80 -2.89 12.92
C VAL A 53 -2.00 -4.37 13.26
N GLY A 54 -2.01 -5.26 12.25
CA GLY A 54 -2.15 -6.70 12.41
C GLY A 54 -3.57 -7.24 12.18
N ASP A 55 -4.53 -6.35 11.95
CA ASP A 55 -5.94 -6.66 11.64
C ASP A 55 -6.34 -6.22 10.22
N GLY A 56 -5.35 -6.09 9.33
CA GLY A 56 -5.52 -5.59 7.97
C GLY A 56 -5.50 -4.07 7.84
N ARG A 57 -5.57 -3.34 8.95
CA ARG A 57 -5.50 -1.88 8.95
C ARG A 57 -4.07 -1.39 9.07
N TYR A 58 -3.83 -0.21 8.54
CA TYR A 58 -2.54 0.47 8.58
C TYR A 58 -2.68 1.81 9.29
N ALA A 59 -1.67 2.18 10.05
CA ALA A 59 -1.69 3.40 10.84
C ALA A 59 -0.32 4.08 10.89
N PHE A 60 -0.36 5.37 11.15
CA PHE A 60 0.77 6.21 11.54
C PHE A 60 0.69 6.47 13.04
N GLN A 61 1.78 6.23 13.75
CA GLN A 61 1.88 6.54 15.18
C GLN A 61 2.39 7.96 15.39
N ASN A 62 1.51 8.84 15.84
CA ASN A 62 1.83 10.23 16.18
C ASN A 62 1.98 10.40 17.70
N GLY A 63 3.18 10.18 18.23
CA GLY A 63 3.36 10.11 19.67
C GLY A 63 2.46 9.04 20.28
N PRO A 64 1.60 9.36 21.27
CA PRO A 64 0.67 8.39 21.84
C PRO A 64 -0.55 8.13 20.96
N GLN A 65 -0.84 9.00 19.97
CA GLN A 65 -2.04 8.92 19.14
C GLN A 65 -1.79 8.05 17.91
N ARG A 66 -2.72 7.14 17.63
CA ARG A 66 -2.74 6.35 16.40
C ARG A 66 -3.66 7.01 15.38
N VAL A 67 -3.14 7.24 14.18
CA VAL A 67 -3.89 7.80 13.05
C VAL A 67 -4.01 6.72 11.98
N PHE A 68 -5.21 6.20 11.76
CA PHE A 68 -5.48 5.20 10.74
C PHE A 68 -5.41 5.82 9.35
N VAL A 69 -4.83 5.08 8.40
CA VAL A 69 -4.56 5.54 7.04
C VAL A 69 -5.57 4.96 6.07
N GLU A 70 -6.25 5.82 5.33
CA GLU A 70 -7.03 5.41 4.16
C GLU A 70 -6.09 5.16 2.97
N LEU A 71 -6.31 4.06 2.26
CA LEU A 71 -5.47 3.63 1.15
C LEU A 71 -6.21 3.82 -0.17
N ALA A 72 -5.65 4.60 -1.07
CA ALA A 72 -6.22 4.76 -2.40
C ALA A 72 -6.14 3.47 -3.22
N TYR A 73 -5.22 2.55 -2.87
CA TYR A 73 -5.09 1.26 -3.54
C TYR A 73 -4.49 0.19 -2.62
N THR A 74 -3.17 0.04 -2.55
CA THR A 74 -2.48 -0.93 -1.69
C THR A 74 -1.81 -0.26 -0.49
N PRO A 75 -1.47 -1.01 0.57
CA PRO A 75 -0.78 -0.45 1.75
C PRO A 75 0.63 0.08 1.46
N TRP A 76 1.25 -0.43 0.41
CA TRP A 76 2.60 -0.06 0.03
C TRP A 76 2.63 0.44 -1.40
N ILE A 77 3.43 1.47 -1.65
CA ILE A 77 3.75 1.92 -2.99
C ILE A 77 5.25 1.70 -3.19
N ILE A 78 5.60 1.10 -4.32
CA ILE A 78 6.97 0.72 -4.67
C ILE A 78 7.43 1.62 -5.81
N ALA A 79 8.60 2.22 -5.67
CA ALA A 79 9.22 3.05 -6.68
C ALA A 79 10.70 2.67 -6.85
N LEU A 80 11.30 3.08 -7.95
CA LEU A 80 12.74 2.98 -8.19
C LEU A 80 13.44 4.21 -7.59
N ASP A 81 14.47 3.99 -6.79
CA ASP A 81 15.35 5.07 -6.36
C ASP A 81 16.34 5.49 -7.45
N GLY A 82 17.18 6.51 -7.16
CA GLY A 82 18.19 6.99 -8.10
C GLY A 82 19.24 5.95 -8.50
N ALA A 83 19.39 4.87 -7.75
CA ALA A 83 20.23 3.72 -8.08
C ALA A 83 19.44 2.57 -8.75
N ARG A 84 18.18 2.82 -9.12
CA ARG A 84 17.23 1.85 -9.72
C ARG A 84 16.94 0.64 -8.81
N GLN A 85 17.01 0.83 -7.50
CA GLN A 85 16.61 -0.16 -6.51
C GLN A 85 15.15 0.06 -6.09
N LEU A 86 14.44 -1.03 -5.84
CA LEU A 86 13.06 -0.98 -5.37
C LEU A 86 12.99 -0.46 -3.94
N ARG A 87 12.22 0.60 -3.74
CA ARG A 87 11.95 1.22 -2.44
C ARG A 87 10.46 1.36 -2.19
N LEU A 88 10.08 1.21 -0.95
CA LEU A 88 8.74 1.56 -0.49
C LEU A 88 8.61 3.10 -0.40
N HIS A 89 7.39 3.60 -0.49
CA HIS A 89 7.10 5.04 -0.29
C HIS A 89 7.59 5.59 1.06
N THR A 90 7.86 4.72 2.02
CA THR A 90 8.47 5.05 3.31
C THR A 90 9.99 5.23 3.25
N GLY A 91 10.63 4.96 2.10
CA GLY A 91 12.08 4.93 1.92
C GLY A 91 12.74 3.60 2.29
N ALA A 92 12.01 2.67 2.90
CA ALA A 92 12.55 1.35 3.25
C ALA A 92 12.81 0.50 1.99
N PRO A 93 13.80 -0.41 1.99
CA PRO A 93 14.03 -1.34 0.89
C PRO A 93 12.88 -2.34 0.78
N VAL A 94 12.60 -2.81 -0.42
CA VAL A 94 11.71 -3.97 -0.64
C VAL A 94 12.50 -5.23 -0.33
N VAL A 95 12.01 -6.03 0.62
CA VAL A 95 12.68 -7.26 1.07
C VAL A 95 11.78 -8.45 0.83
N GLY A 96 12.36 -9.57 0.38
CA GLY A 96 11.62 -10.82 0.21
C GLY A 96 10.66 -10.80 -0.98
N LEU A 97 11.00 -10.07 -2.06
CA LEU A 97 10.22 -10.06 -3.31
C LEU A 97 9.99 -11.50 -3.80
N ASP A 98 8.73 -11.88 -4.04
CA ASP A 98 8.37 -13.27 -4.33
C ASP A 98 7.33 -13.45 -5.46
N THR A 99 6.47 -12.47 -5.72
CA THR A 99 5.38 -12.59 -6.68
C THR A 99 5.14 -11.27 -7.43
N ALA A 100 4.55 -11.36 -8.62
CA ALA A 100 4.15 -10.20 -9.41
C ALA A 100 2.73 -10.40 -9.99
N TRP A 101 1.95 -9.32 -10.03
CA TRP A 101 0.62 -9.32 -10.64
C TRP A 101 0.40 -8.07 -11.48
N ILE A 102 -0.50 -8.20 -12.43
CA ILE A 102 -1.05 -7.07 -13.17
C ILE A 102 -2.57 -7.07 -13.01
N ASP A 103 -3.16 -5.91 -12.73
CA ASP A 103 -4.60 -5.78 -12.65
C ASP A 103 -5.22 -5.49 -14.04
N GLU A 104 -6.54 -5.46 -14.10
CA GLU A 104 -7.32 -5.20 -15.32
C GLU A 104 -7.10 -3.79 -15.91
N HIS A 105 -6.45 -2.89 -15.16
CA HIS A 105 -6.11 -1.53 -15.57
C HIS A 105 -4.63 -1.38 -15.95
N GLY A 106 -3.86 -2.48 -15.95
CA GLY A 106 -2.44 -2.48 -16.24
C GLY A 106 -1.55 -2.02 -15.09
N ALA A 107 -2.07 -1.95 -13.86
CA ALA A 107 -1.25 -1.62 -12.70
C ALA A 107 -0.44 -2.85 -12.26
N LEU A 108 0.87 -2.68 -12.16
CA LEU A 108 1.79 -3.71 -11.70
C LEU A 108 1.85 -3.72 -10.17
N LEU A 109 1.69 -4.90 -9.59
CA LEU A 109 1.81 -5.13 -8.16
C LEU A 109 2.93 -6.14 -7.89
N LEU A 110 3.65 -5.92 -6.80
CA LEU A 110 4.70 -6.83 -6.35
C LEU A 110 4.38 -7.32 -4.93
N GLY A 111 4.47 -8.64 -4.74
CA GLY A 111 4.42 -9.28 -3.44
C GLY A 111 5.80 -9.36 -2.82
N PHE A 112 5.86 -9.16 -1.52
CA PHE A 112 7.09 -9.18 -0.76
C PHE A 112 6.80 -9.46 0.72
N GLU A 113 7.82 -9.59 1.56
CA GLU A 113 7.70 -10.03 2.96
C GLU A 113 6.65 -9.25 3.77
N SER A 114 6.49 -7.94 3.53
CA SER A 114 5.52 -7.11 4.27
C SER A 114 4.14 -7.00 3.59
N GLY A 115 3.87 -7.78 2.55
CA GLY A 115 2.58 -7.82 1.86
C GLY A 115 2.64 -7.47 0.38
N VAL A 116 1.74 -6.65 -0.10
CA VAL A 116 1.62 -6.26 -1.50
C VAL A 116 1.83 -4.76 -1.68
N GLY A 117 2.56 -4.37 -2.73
CA GLY A 117 2.78 -2.98 -3.11
C GLY A 117 2.43 -2.72 -4.57
N LEU A 118 1.79 -1.56 -4.82
CA LEU A 118 1.59 -1.02 -6.15
C LEU A 118 2.89 -0.40 -6.64
N VAL A 119 3.31 -0.73 -7.84
CA VAL A 119 4.41 -0.02 -8.50
C VAL A 119 3.93 1.39 -8.93
N ASP A 120 4.73 2.41 -8.64
CA ASP A 120 4.49 3.78 -9.11
C ASP A 120 4.41 3.78 -10.64
N ASP A 121 3.38 4.41 -11.19
CA ASP A 121 3.13 4.46 -12.63
C ASP A 121 4.26 5.11 -13.43
N ARG A 122 5.06 5.98 -12.79
CA ARG A 122 6.24 6.62 -13.39
C ARG A 122 7.39 5.65 -13.65
N ASP A 123 7.45 4.55 -12.88
CA ASP A 123 8.51 3.55 -12.99
C ASP A 123 8.06 2.30 -13.77
N LEU A 124 6.79 2.24 -14.17
CA LEU A 124 6.21 1.07 -14.83
C LEU A 124 6.98 0.69 -16.11
N ALA A 125 7.28 1.67 -16.97
CA ALA A 125 8.03 1.41 -18.22
C ALA A 125 9.42 0.81 -17.95
N ALA A 126 10.11 1.30 -16.90
CA ALA A 126 11.42 0.79 -16.53
C ALA A 126 11.38 -0.66 -15.99
N LEU A 127 10.29 -1.06 -15.34
CA LEU A 127 10.09 -2.43 -14.88
C LEU A 127 9.59 -3.35 -15.99
N VAL A 128 8.73 -2.88 -16.87
CA VAL A 128 8.29 -3.63 -18.06
C VAL A 128 9.49 -3.98 -18.96
N ALA A 129 10.48 -3.09 -19.07
CA ALA A 129 11.73 -3.38 -19.80
C ALA A 129 12.54 -4.55 -19.19
N CYS A 130 12.23 -4.99 -17.97
CA CYS A 130 12.79 -6.18 -17.33
C CYS A 130 11.99 -7.47 -17.61
N CYS A 131 10.97 -7.41 -18.46
CA CYS A 131 10.19 -8.60 -18.82
C CYS A 131 10.96 -9.50 -19.81
N ILE A 132 10.88 -10.79 -19.54
CA ILE A 132 11.44 -11.84 -20.38
C ILE A 132 10.35 -12.84 -20.76
N GLY A 133 10.54 -13.51 -21.91
CA GLY A 133 9.69 -14.59 -22.33
C GLY A 133 9.88 -15.86 -21.50
N ALA A 134 9.03 -16.86 -21.75
CA ALA A 134 9.12 -18.16 -21.09
C ALA A 134 10.47 -18.87 -21.34
N ASP A 135 11.07 -18.64 -22.52
CA ASP A 135 12.39 -19.13 -22.93
C ASP A 135 13.56 -18.40 -22.27
N GLY A 136 13.28 -17.29 -21.56
CA GLY A 136 14.29 -16.46 -20.91
C GLY A 136 14.91 -15.39 -21.80
N SER A 137 14.46 -15.22 -23.04
CA SER A 137 14.89 -14.13 -23.90
C SER A 137 14.30 -12.79 -23.44
N LEU A 138 15.06 -11.70 -23.59
CA LEU A 138 14.52 -10.35 -23.42
C LEU A 138 13.46 -10.10 -24.51
N LEU A 139 12.32 -9.58 -24.10
CA LEU A 139 11.29 -9.15 -25.02
C LEU A 139 11.62 -7.74 -25.53
N ASP A 140 11.53 -7.53 -26.84
CA ASP A 140 11.55 -6.19 -27.41
C ASP A 140 10.23 -5.44 -27.11
N ASP A 141 10.15 -4.16 -27.42
CA ASP A 141 9.00 -3.31 -27.10
C ASP A 141 7.69 -3.85 -27.69
N GLU A 142 7.70 -4.40 -28.90
CA GLU A 142 6.52 -4.96 -29.56
C GLU A 142 6.07 -6.26 -28.88
N ALA A 143 7.00 -7.15 -28.59
CA ALA A 143 6.73 -8.40 -27.89
C ALA A 143 6.25 -8.15 -26.44
N GLN A 144 6.80 -7.14 -25.75
CA GLN A 144 6.34 -6.72 -24.42
C GLN A 144 4.89 -6.23 -24.45
N ALA A 145 4.58 -5.31 -25.40
CA ALA A 145 3.22 -4.79 -25.55
C ALA A 145 2.22 -5.92 -25.84
N HIS A 146 2.56 -6.81 -26.79
CA HIS A 146 1.74 -7.95 -27.14
C HIS A 146 1.54 -8.94 -25.97
N ALA A 147 2.60 -9.20 -25.20
CA ALA A 147 2.53 -10.10 -24.05
C ALA A 147 1.66 -9.51 -22.91
N ILE A 148 1.76 -8.19 -22.68
CA ILE A 148 0.92 -7.49 -21.70
C ILE A 148 -0.54 -7.48 -22.15
N ASP A 149 -0.84 -7.17 -23.41
CA ASP A 149 -2.20 -7.21 -23.95
C ASP A 149 -2.82 -8.60 -23.87
N ALA A 150 -2.06 -9.64 -24.21
CA ALA A 150 -2.47 -11.02 -24.08
C ALA A 150 -2.77 -11.37 -22.61
N LEU A 151 -1.92 -10.93 -21.67
CA LEU A 151 -2.12 -11.16 -20.25
C LEU A 151 -3.37 -10.41 -19.75
N LEU A 152 -3.59 -9.16 -20.14
CA LEU A 152 -4.76 -8.36 -19.77
C LEU A 152 -6.06 -8.94 -20.37
N SER A 153 -6.03 -9.45 -21.60
CA SER A 153 -7.18 -10.10 -22.23
C SER A 153 -7.51 -11.48 -21.67
N GLY A 154 -6.66 -12.03 -20.80
CA GLY A 154 -6.87 -13.34 -20.17
C GLY A 154 -6.38 -14.52 -21.00
N SER A 155 -5.55 -14.29 -21.99
CA SER A 155 -4.88 -15.35 -22.75
C SER A 155 -3.83 -16.05 -21.87
N GLU A 156 -3.63 -17.35 -22.12
CA GLU A 156 -2.57 -18.12 -21.44
C GLU A 156 -1.20 -17.71 -22.01
N VAL A 157 -0.61 -16.66 -21.48
CA VAL A 157 0.75 -16.20 -21.80
C VAL A 157 1.58 -16.16 -20.53
N THR A 158 2.83 -16.61 -20.62
CA THR A 158 3.78 -16.53 -19.52
C THR A 158 4.67 -15.31 -19.71
N VAL A 159 4.50 -14.33 -18.86
CA VAL A 159 5.38 -13.16 -18.74
C VAL A 159 6.16 -13.29 -17.45
N ILE A 160 7.47 -13.13 -17.52
CA ILE A 160 8.35 -13.21 -16.35
C ILE A 160 9.02 -11.85 -16.19
N LEU A 161 8.89 -11.28 -15.01
CA LEU A 161 9.59 -10.07 -14.60
C LEU A 161 10.90 -10.45 -13.91
N LEU A 162 12.02 -9.96 -14.44
CA LEU A 162 13.36 -10.20 -13.88
C LEU A 162 13.76 -9.02 -13.00
N LEU A 163 13.70 -9.19 -11.68
CA LEU A 163 14.05 -8.16 -10.69
C LEU A 163 14.99 -8.72 -9.63
N ASP A 164 16.04 -8.00 -9.31
CA ASP A 164 17.04 -8.38 -8.30
C ASP A 164 17.55 -9.83 -8.45
N GLY A 165 17.72 -10.28 -9.70
CA GLY A 165 18.14 -11.64 -10.04
C GLY A 165 17.04 -12.70 -9.85
N LYS A 166 15.82 -12.32 -9.46
CA LYS A 166 14.68 -13.21 -9.31
C LYS A 166 13.79 -13.21 -10.55
N ARG A 167 13.24 -14.36 -10.88
CA ARG A 167 12.27 -14.57 -11.97
C ARG A 167 10.88 -14.65 -11.37
N LEU A 168 10.05 -13.64 -11.58
CA LEU A 168 8.71 -13.55 -11.05
C LEU A 168 7.71 -13.73 -12.20
N ALA A 169 6.94 -14.82 -12.19
CA ALA A 169 5.85 -14.98 -13.14
C ALA A 169 4.76 -13.93 -12.85
N VAL A 170 4.38 -13.16 -13.86
CA VAL A 170 3.33 -12.16 -13.73
C VAL A 170 1.98 -12.82 -13.91
N SER A 171 1.13 -12.73 -12.89
CA SER A 171 -0.23 -13.28 -12.90
C SER A 171 -1.26 -12.16 -12.95
N ARG A 172 -2.47 -12.46 -13.43
CA ARG A 172 -3.60 -11.51 -13.34
C ARG A 172 -4.20 -11.48 -11.95
N VAL A 173 -4.69 -10.31 -11.58
CA VAL A 173 -5.52 -10.11 -10.40
C VAL A 173 -6.61 -9.07 -10.71
N ASN A 174 -7.78 -9.19 -10.09
CA ASN A 174 -8.79 -8.13 -10.16
C ASN A 174 -8.56 -7.11 -9.03
N SER A 175 -8.59 -5.82 -9.36
CA SER A 175 -8.37 -4.75 -8.38
C SER A 175 -9.35 -4.83 -7.20
N VAL A 176 -10.59 -5.25 -7.45
CA VAL A 176 -11.63 -5.41 -6.41
C VAL A 176 -11.34 -6.54 -5.41
N GLU A 177 -10.51 -7.51 -5.78
CA GLU A 177 -10.15 -8.66 -4.96
C GLU A 177 -8.94 -8.41 -4.06
N LEU A 178 -8.15 -7.36 -4.34
CA LEU A 178 -6.87 -7.11 -3.67
C LEU A 178 -7.01 -7.03 -2.15
N LYS A 179 -7.99 -6.30 -1.65
CA LYS A 179 -8.23 -6.17 -0.20
C LYS A 179 -8.50 -7.51 0.49
N THR A 180 -9.23 -8.40 -0.17
CA THR A 180 -9.54 -9.74 0.38
C THR A 180 -8.35 -10.67 0.24
N ARG A 181 -7.71 -10.68 -0.93
CA ARG A 181 -6.56 -11.55 -1.23
C ARG A 181 -5.36 -11.27 -0.34
N PHE A 182 -5.09 -10.00 -0.06
CA PHE A 182 -3.95 -9.56 0.75
C PHE A 182 -4.33 -9.09 2.15
N ALA A 183 -5.59 -9.33 2.54
CA ALA A 183 -6.11 -9.11 3.88
C ALA A 183 -5.83 -7.68 4.43
N PHE A 184 -6.09 -6.63 3.64
CA PHE A 184 -5.98 -5.26 4.11
C PHE A 184 -7.31 -4.50 4.02
N ASP A 185 -7.51 -3.53 4.91
CA ASP A 185 -8.66 -2.63 4.93
C ASP A 185 -8.27 -1.26 4.35
N PRO A 186 -8.74 -0.91 3.14
CA PRO A 186 -8.41 0.37 2.51
C PRO A 186 -9.14 1.56 3.14
N GLN A 187 -10.22 1.33 3.92
CA GLN A 187 -11.04 2.40 4.50
C GLN A 187 -11.36 2.13 5.98
N PRO A 188 -10.33 2.13 6.84
CA PRO A 188 -10.52 1.87 8.25
C PRO A 188 -11.46 2.91 8.88
N ARG A 189 -12.44 2.42 9.65
CA ARG A 189 -13.42 3.28 10.33
C ARG A 189 -13.34 3.08 11.83
N ALA A 190 -13.78 4.10 12.56
CA ALA A 190 -13.97 3.98 14.00
C ALA A 190 -14.98 2.85 14.28
N PRO A 191 -14.76 2.04 15.33
CA PRO A 191 -15.78 1.10 15.78
C PRO A 191 -17.07 1.87 16.08
N ALA A 192 -18.22 1.32 15.68
CA ALA A 192 -19.50 1.89 16.05
C ALA A 192 -19.55 1.96 17.59
N SER A 193 -19.60 3.17 18.15
CA SER A 193 -19.67 3.35 19.61
C SER A 193 -20.97 2.70 20.09
N ALA A 194 -20.86 1.75 21.01
CA ALA A 194 -21.98 1.15 21.69
C ALA A 194 -22.81 2.18 22.52
N ASP A 195 -22.30 3.40 22.65
CA ASP A 195 -22.83 4.44 23.55
C ASP A 195 -23.88 5.37 22.92
N ALA A 196 -24.11 5.31 21.60
CA ALA A 196 -25.14 6.16 20.98
C ALA A 196 -26.59 5.72 21.35
N ALA A 197 -26.78 4.49 21.85
CA ALA A 197 -28.10 3.98 22.24
C ALA A 197 -28.48 4.30 23.68
N THR A 198 -27.52 4.59 24.56
CA THR A 198 -27.76 4.82 26.01
C THR A 198 -28.07 6.29 26.30
N PHE A 199 -27.61 7.25 25.49
CA PHE A 199 -27.87 8.67 25.73
C PHE A 199 -29.27 9.13 25.34
N ALA A 200 -29.94 8.43 24.42
CA ALA A 200 -31.31 8.77 24.00
C ALA A 200 -32.39 8.35 25.02
N SER A 201 -32.09 7.41 25.91
CA SER A 201 -33.06 6.89 26.89
C SER A 201 -33.05 7.65 28.22
N SER A 202 -32.08 8.53 28.47
CA SER A 202 -31.94 9.28 29.73
C SER A 202 -32.54 10.69 29.72
N LEU A 203 -33.17 11.12 28.60
CA LEU A 203 -33.71 12.48 28.44
C LEU A 203 -35.25 12.54 28.32
N MET A 204 -35.99 11.48 28.71
CA MET A 204 -37.44 11.57 28.82
C MET A 204 -37.80 11.80 30.30
N PRO A 205 -38.30 12.97 30.67
CA PRO A 205 -38.93 13.15 31.97
C PRO A 205 -40.20 12.34 32.07
N SER A 206 -40.35 11.55 33.09
CA SER A 206 -41.60 10.86 33.44
C SER A 206 -42.69 11.87 33.62
N ALA A 207 -43.78 11.71 32.87
CA ALA A 207 -45.05 12.40 33.08
C ALA A 207 -45.78 11.83 34.31
#